data_1229ac4aa3b64c42ec633e01c000cc79
#
_entry.id   1229ac4aa3b64c42ec633e01c000cc79
#
_cell.length_a   1.000
_cell.length_b   1.000
_cell.length_c   1.000
_cell.angle_alpha   90.00
_cell.angle_beta   90.00
_cell.angle_gamma   90.00
#
_symmetry.space_group_name_H-M   'P 1'
#
loop_
_entity.id
_entity.type
_entity.pdbx_description
1 polymer ?
#
loop_
_entity_poly.entity_id
_entity_poly.type
_entity_poly.pdbx_seq_one_letter_code
_entity_poly.pdbx_strand_id
1 'polypeptide(L)'
;MADNGSRSTSAQTHQADTGLDDKNLLAMYRQMILCRTMDERIWMLNRQGKAAIVASAQGHEAAQIGSAWALRKGEDQFYIYYRDLAILLVLGMTPVEIMSGFLAKEGEPLSGARQFPTHGAYPEYGIINLSNVVATHVPQAVGAALAARMQSKDTVVITHFGDGASSMGDVHEAMNFAAVHKLPVIFFCENNKYAISVPLSKQMAVESVASRAQGYGMPGIEVDGCDIVAVYEATTEAANRARKGDGPTLIEARVERYLPHTSDDDDTLYRSREELEESRKRDPVKILADQLRQIDALSDDLDDEIHKEARQVVDEA
;
A
#
# COMPACT_ATOMS: atom_id res chain seq x y z
N MET A 1 -28.70 -27.94 21.94
CA MET A 1 -27.33 -27.76 22.47
C MET A 1 -26.42 -27.81 21.26
N ALA A 2 -26.08 -26.69 20.68
CA ALA A 2 -25.21 -26.59 19.53
C ALA A 2 -23.94 -25.82 19.95
N ASP A 3 -22.87 -26.43 19.60
CA ASP A 3 -21.47 -26.13 19.93
C ASP A 3 -21.05 -24.73 19.51
N ASN A 4 -20.64 -23.92 20.47
CA ASN A 4 -20.17 -22.54 20.32
C ASN A 4 -18.66 -22.44 20.66
N GLY A 5 -17.84 -23.34 20.13
CA GLY A 5 -16.46 -23.53 20.57
C GLY A 5 -15.35 -23.51 19.51
N SER A 6 -15.52 -22.88 18.31
CA SER A 6 -14.46 -23.04 17.29
C SER A 6 -14.00 -21.77 16.54
N ARG A 7 -14.36 -20.56 16.99
CA ARG A 7 -13.93 -19.30 16.30
C ARG A 7 -12.81 -18.49 16.95
N SER A 8 -12.44 -18.80 18.21
CA SER A 8 -11.38 -18.03 18.89
C SER A 8 -9.95 -18.57 18.69
N THR A 9 -9.82 -19.80 18.22
CA THR A 9 -8.51 -20.47 18.08
C THR A 9 -7.77 -20.15 16.77
N SER A 10 -8.45 -19.68 15.72
CA SER A 10 -7.80 -19.42 14.43
C SER A 10 -7.00 -18.10 14.41
N ALA A 11 -7.47 -17.04 15.07
CA ALA A 11 -6.77 -15.76 15.10
C ALA A 11 -5.49 -15.81 15.97
N GLN A 12 -5.55 -16.48 17.13
CA GLN A 12 -4.38 -16.64 18.01
C GLN A 12 -3.32 -17.60 17.46
N THR A 13 -3.69 -18.58 16.65
CA THR A 13 -2.73 -19.49 16.00
C THR A 13 -2.01 -18.85 14.82
N HIS A 14 -2.63 -17.92 14.07
CA HIS A 14 -1.94 -17.18 13.00
C HIS A 14 -0.87 -16.21 13.54
N GLN A 15 -1.12 -15.56 14.65
CA GLN A 15 -0.21 -14.57 15.23
C GLN A 15 1.12 -15.18 15.73
N ALA A 16 1.14 -16.43 16.17
CA ALA A 16 2.33 -17.10 16.69
C ALA A 16 3.39 -17.46 15.63
N ASP A 17 3.00 -17.55 14.35
CA ASP A 17 3.90 -17.93 13.25
C ASP A 17 4.48 -16.73 12.47
N THR A 18 3.90 -15.52 12.61
CA THR A 18 4.26 -14.35 11.79
C THR A 18 5.38 -13.50 12.34
N GLY A 19 5.71 -13.63 13.63
CA GLY A 19 6.64 -12.72 14.31
C GLY A 19 6.07 -11.33 14.63
N LEU A 20 4.77 -11.08 14.34
CA LEU A 20 4.05 -9.88 14.76
C LEU A 20 3.49 -10.08 16.18
N ASP A 21 3.93 -9.23 17.11
CA ASP A 21 3.33 -9.15 18.44
C ASP A 21 2.23 -8.07 18.51
N ASP A 22 1.51 -8.02 19.63
CA ASP A 22 0.44 -7.05 19.85
C ASP A 22 0.94 -5.60 19.76
N LYS A 23 2.20 -5.35 20.11
CA LYS A 23 2.84 -4.03 20.03
C LYS A 23 3.06 -3.62 18.57
N ASN A 24 3.46 -4.57 17.73
CA ASN A 24 3.62 -4.35 16.31
C ASN A 24 2.28 -4.00 15.65
N LEU A 25 1.23 -4.77 15.96
CA LEU A 25 -0.12 -4.52 15.45
C LEU A 25 -0.66 -3.15 15.91
N LEU A 26 -0.45 -2.81 17.18
CA LEU A 26 -0.84 -1.50 17.70
C LEU A 26 -0.03 -0.35 17.04
N ALA A 27 1.25 -0.56 16.75
CA ALA A 27 2.06 0.43 16.03
C ALA A 27 1.58 0.61 14.58
N MET A 28 1.23 -0.48 13.88
CA MET A 28 0.60 -0.42 12.57
C MET A 28 -0.74 0.31 12.61
N TYR A 29 -1.56 0.06 13.64
CA TYR A 29 -2.83 0.76 13.84
C TYR A 29 -2.64 2.27 14.00
N ARG A 30 -1.69 2.70 14.84
CA ARG A 30 -1.34 4.12 14.99
C ARG A 30 -0.94 4.76 13.66
N GLN A 31 -0.18 4.05 12.83
CA GLN A 31 0.20 4.53 11.50
C GLN A 31 -1.01 4.61 10.55
N MET A 32 -1.95 3.65 10.61
CA MET A 32 -3.19 3.72 9.82
C MET A 32 -4.04 4.93 10.22
N ILE A 33 -4.22 5.18 11.52
CA ILE A 33 -4.96 6.35 12.02
C ILE A 33 -4.30 7.65 11.61
N LEU A 34 -2.97 7.75 11.73
CA LEU A 34 -2.23 8.93 11.29
C LEU A 34 -2.38 9.17 9.78
N CYS A 35 -2.23 8.12 8.96
CA CYS A 35 -2.42 8.20 7.51
C CYS A 35 -3.83 8.67 7.16
N ARG A 36 -4.87 8.06 7.73
CA ARG A 36 -6.27 8.40 7.51
C ARG A 36 -6.56 9.86 7.89
N THR A 37 -6.12 10.28 9.08
CA THR A 37 -6.31 11.64 9.58
C THR A 37 -5.63 12.68 8.69
N MET A 38 -4.42 12.36 8.23
CA MET A 38 -3.67 13.23 7.33
C MET A 38 -4.33 13.31 5.94
N ASP A 39 -4.75 12.18 5.37
CA ASP A 39 -5.43 12.12 4.08
C ASP A 39 -6.73 12.92 4.10
N GLU A 40 -7.54 12.78 5.15
CA GLU A 40 -8.77 13.57 5.35
C GLU A 40 -8.48 15.07 5.44
N ARG A 41 -7.42 15.46 6.15
CA ARG A 41 -7.00 16.86 6.24
C ARG A 41 -6.55 17.40 4.88
N ILE A 42 -5.75 16.65 4.13
CA ILE A 42 -5.28 17.04 2.79
C ILE A 42 -6.47 17.19 1.84
N TRP A 43 -7.43 16.27 1.90
CA TRP A 43 -8.66 16.34 1.11
C TRP A 43 -9.47 17.61 1.43
N MET A 44 -9.58 17.96 2.72
CA MET A 44 -10.25 19.20 3.16
C MET A 44 -9.50 20.44 2.67
N LEU A 45 -8.17 20.45 2.72
CA LEU A 45 -7.34 21.55 2.22
C LEU A 45 -7.49 21.74 0.70
N ASN A 46 -7.65 20.65 -0.05
CA ASN A 46 -7.97 20.72 -1.47
C ASN A 46 -9.33 21.40 -1.70
N ARG A 47 -10.37 21.02 -0.95
CA ARG A 47 -11.70 21.66 -1.04
C ARG A 47 -11.68 23.15 -0.69
N GLN A 48 -10.68 23.58 0.09
CA GLN A 48 -10.43 25.01 0.39
C GLN A 48 -9.54 25.70 -0.65
N GLY A 49 -9.12 25.01 -1.72
CA GLY A 49 -8.25 25.53 -2.77
C GLY A 49 -6.78 25.72 -2.35
N LYS A 50 -6.36 25.09 -1.24
CA LYS A 50 -4.99 25.19 -0.72
C LYS A 50 -4.06 24.07 -1.23
N ALA A 51 -4.59 22.90 -1.52
CA ALA A 51 -3.87 21.80 -2.16
C ALA A 51 -4.38 21.59 -3.58
N ALA A 52 -3.48 21.41 -4.54
CA ALA A 52 -3.82 21.42 -5.96
C ALA A 52 -4.61 20.18 -6.39
N ILE A 53 -4.08 18.99 -6.11
CA ILE A 53 -4.68 17.71 -6.47
C ILE A 53 -4.41 16.69 -5.36
N VAL A 54 -5.37 15.81 -5.12
CA VAL A 54 -5.25 14.76 -4.11
C VAL A 54 -5.75 13.44 -4.68
N ALA A 55 -4.95 12.39 -4.53
CA ALA A 55 -5.35 11.01 -4.75
C ALA A 55 -5.35 10.32 -3.39
N SER A 56 -6.52 10.12 -2.81
CA SER A 56 -6.69 9.59 -1.45
C SER A 56 -6.21 8.14 -1.32
N ALA A 57 -5.57 7.84 -0.19
CA ALA A 57 -5.14 6.48 0.19
C ALA A 57 -6.20 5.73 1.03
N GLN A 58 -7.36 6.33 1.31
CA GLN A 58 -8.39 5.72 2.14
C GLN A 58 -8.86 4.38 1.55
N GLY A 59 -8.80 3.34 2.39
CA GLY A 59 -9.10 1.97 2.04
C GLY A 59 -7.90 1.14 1.58
N HIS A 60 -6.72 1.75 1.43
CA HIS A 60 -5.47 1.10 1.03
C HIS A 60 -4.48 0.94 2.20
N GLU A 61 -4.75 1.51 3.37
CA GLU A 61 -3.80 1.65 4.47
C GLU A 61 -3.22 0.31 4.93
N ALA A 62 -4.06 -0.73 5.05
CA ALA A 62 -3.59 -2.04 5.49
C ALA A 62 -2.64 -2.70 4.47
N ALA A 63 -2.95 -2.60 3.17
CA ALA A 63 -2.09 -3.11 2.11
C ALA A 63 -0.72 -2.41 2.09
N GLN A 64 -0.72 -1.10 2.23
CA GLN A 64 0.47 -0.27 2.19
C GLN A 64 1.36 -0.47 3.42
N ILE A 65 0.77 -0.42 4.61
CA ILE A 65 1.52 -0.58 5.86
C ILE A 65 1.99 -2.03 6.02
N GLY A 66 1.12 -3.01 5.79
CA GLY A 66 1.46 -4.43 5.93
C GLY A 66 2.61 -4.84 5.01
N SER A 67 2.58 -4.42 3.74
CA SER A 67 3.65 -4.71 2.79
C SER A 67 4.96 -4.01 3.14
N ALA A 68 4.90 -2.73 3.59
CA ALA A 68 6.11 -2.00 3.96
C ALA A 68 6.77 -2.54 5.24
N TRP A 69 5.99 -3.02 6.21
CA TRP A 69 6.51 -3.63 7.44
C TRP A 69 7.19 -4.99 7.21
N ALA A 70 6.85 -5.70 6.14
CA ALA A 70 7.46 -6.97 5.78
C ALA A 70 8.90 -6.83 5.22
N LEU A 71 9.33 -5.61 4.93
CA LEU A 71 10.62 -5.31 4.31
C LEU A 71 11.56 -4.61 5.29
N ARG A 72 12.86 -4.67 5.01
CA ARG A 72 13.91 -4.09 5.83
C ARG A 72 14.10 -2.61 5.48
N LYS A 73 13.63 -1.74 6.35
CA LYS A 73 13.84 -0.29 6.21
C LYS A 73 15.34 0.05 6.14
N GLY A 74 15.73 0.83 5.15
CA GLY A 74 17.12 1.24 4.91
C GLY A 74 17.99 0.23 4.16
N GLU A 75 17.50 -0.99 3.93
CA GLU A 75 18.20 -2.03 3.16
C GLU A 75 17.47 -2.37 1.85
N ASP A 76 16.15 -2.45 1.91
CA ASP A 76 15.30 -2.73 0.76
C ASP A 76 14.86 -1.44 0.07
N GLN A 77 14.41 -1.55 -1.18
CA GLN A 77 14.08 -0.39 -2.01
C GLN A 77 12.61 -0.40 -2.41
N PHE A 78 11.99 0.78 -2.37
CA PHE A 78 10.58 0.98 -2.64
C PHE A 78 10.39 1.83 -3.91
N TYR A 79 9.75 1.22 -4.90
CA TYR A 79 9.28 1.86 -6.13
C TYR A 79 7.77 1.93 -6.06
N ILE A 80 7.25 3.04 -5.58
CA ILE A 80 5.87 3.23 -5.21
C ILE A 80 5.16 4.22 -6.12
N TYR A 81 3.86 4.41 -5.95
CA TYR A 81 3.10 5.34 -6.78
C TYR A 81 2.35 6.38 -5.93
N TYR A 82 1.71 7.33 -6.59
CA TYR A 82 1.16 8.53 -5.95
C TYR A 82 0.14 8.28 -4.83
N ARG A 83 -0.48 7.08 -4.77
CA ARG A 83 -1.47 6.75 -3.74
C ARG A 83 -0.84 6.16 -2.46
N ASP A 84 0.43 5.84 -2.47
CA ASP A 84 1.14 5.12 -1.39
C ASP A 84 1.51 6.02 -0.20
N LEU A 85 0.53 6.80 0.27
CA LEU A 85 0.74 7.76 1.37
C LEU A 85 1.19 7.09 2.66
N ALA A 86 0.61 5.93 3.00
CA ALA A 86 0.95 5.23 4.23
C ALA A 86 2.36 4.65 4.20
N ILE A 87 2.87 4.24 3.03
CA ILE A 87 4.26 3.77 2.88
C ILE A 87 5.25 4.88 3.21
N LEU A 88 4.99 6.11 2.79
CA LEU A 88 5.86 7.25 3.11
C LEU A 88 6.04 7.42 4.62
N LEU A 89 4.95 7.30 5.39
CA LEU A 89 4.98 7.36 6.86
C LEU A 89 5.76 6.18 7.47
N VAL A 90 5.53 4.96 6.98
CA VAL A 90 6.25 3.76 7.46
C VAL A 90 7.75 3.91 7.24
N LEU A 91 8.16 4.43 6.08
CA LEU A 91 9.57 4.63 5.75
C LEU A 91 10.22 5.77 6.53
N GLY A 92 9.44 6.68 7.09
CA GLY A 92 9.90 7.69 8.05
C GLY A 92 9.78 9.12 7.58
N MET A 93 9.12 9.37 6.44
CA MET A 93 8.76 10.75 6.10
C MET A 93 7.83 11.31 7.17
N THR A 94 8.12 12.51 7.59
CA THR A 94 7.32 13.21 8.59
C THR A 94 6.04 13.76 7.97
N PRO A 95 4.95 13.94 8.75
CA PRO A 95 3.75 14.62 8.29
C PRO A 95 4.02 16.00 7.67
N VAL A 96 4.96 16.76 8.24
CA VAL A 96 5.37 18.07 7.70
C VAL A 96 5.98 17.96 6.30
N GLU A 97 6.88 16.99 6.06
CA GLU A 97 7.48 16.74 4.75
C GLU A 97 6.41 16.35 3.72
N ILE A 98 5.50 15.46 4.08
CA ILE A 98 4.41 15.02 3.20
C ILE A 98 3.46 16.19 2.90
N MET A 99 3.00 16.91 3.93
CA MET A 99 2.10 18.05 3.78
C MET A 99 2.73 19.16 2.94
N SER A 100 4.05 19.38 3.05
CA SER A 100 4.77 20.37 2.26
C SER A 100 4.66 20.11 0.75
N GLY A 101 4.59 18.83 0.33
CA GLY A 101 4.35 18.43 -1.05
C GLY A 101 2.96 18.81 -1.55
N PHE A 102 1.93 18.52 -0.75
CA PHE A 102 0.55 18.87 -1.11
C PHE A 102 0.29 20.37 -1.14
N LEU A 103 1.01 21.11 -0.33
CA LEU A 103 0.91 22.58 -0.25
C LEU A 103 1.96 23.31 -1.10
N ALA A 104 2.75 22.58 -1.89
CA ALA A 104 3.82 23.09 -2.76
C ALA A 104 4.76 24.06 -2.05
N LYS A 105 5.24 23.69 -0.86
CA LYS A 105 6.12 24.51 -0.04
C LYS A 105 7.58 24.36 -0.42
N GLU A 106 8.35 25.42 -0.18
CA GLU A 106 9.81 25.40 -0.31
C GLU A 106 10.40 24.34 0.66
N GLY A 107 11.38 23.57 0.17
CA GLY A 107 12.01 22.51 0.95
C GLY A 107 11.29 21.17 0.89
N GLU A 108 10.25 21.01 0.07
CA GLU A 108 9.61 19.73 -0.20
C GLU A 108 10.68 18.72 -0.68
N PRO A 109 10.81 17.54 0.00
CA PRO A 109 12.00 16.71 -0.19
C PRO A 109 11.95 15.82 -1.43
N LEU A 110 10.77 15.49 -1.98
CA LEU A 110 10.64 14.53 -3.08
C LEU A 110 11.06 15.11 -4.43
N SER A 111 10.61 16.31 -4.75
CA SER A 111 10.85 16.94 -6.06
C SER A 111 11.18 18.44 -5.98
N GLY A 112 11.24 19.02 -4.77
CA GLY A 112 11.29 20.46 -4.58
C GLY A 112 10.03 21.16 -5.08
N ALA A 113 8.87 20.52 -4.90
CA ALA A 113 7.55 20.94 -5.35
C ALA A 113 7.44 21.22 -6.87
N ARG A 114 8.29 20.57 -7.70
CA ARG A 114 8.25 20.69 -9.16
C ARG A 114 7.31 19.69 -9.83
N GLN A 115 6.91 18.65 -9.10
CA GLN A 115 5.97 17.62 -9.56
C GLN A 115 4.68 17.68 -8.76
N PHE A 116 3.69 16.86 -9.14
CA PHE A 116 2.52 16.65 -8.32
C PHE A 116 2.90 16.13 -6.92
N PRO A 117 2.06 16.38 -5.90
CA PRO A 117 2.29 15.81 -4.57
C PRO A 117 2.54 14.30 -4.64
N THR A 118 3.39 13.79 -3.75
CA THR A 118 3.77 12.36 -3.71
C THR A 118 4.41 11.84 -5.01
N HIS A 119 5.17 12.70 -5.70
CA HIS A 119 5.99 12.32 -6.86
C HIS A 119 7.44 12.77 -6.67
N GLY A 120 8.38 11.90 -7.00
CA GLY A 120 9.80 12.18 -6.85
C GLY A 120 10.57 11.02 -6.22
N ALA A 121 11.63 11.33 -5.49
CA ALA A 121 12.47 10.33 -4.82
C ALA A 121 12.99 10.86 -3.49
N TYR A 122 13.16 9.96 -2.53
CA TYR A 122 13.83 10.26 -1.26
C TYR A 122 14.71 9.06 -0.88
N PRO A 123 15.90 8.94 -1.48
CA PRO A 123 16.77 7.77 -1.37
C PRO A 123 17.18 7.45 0.07
N GLU A 124 17.28 8.45 0.95
CA GLU A 124 17.63 8.27 2.37
C GLU A 124 16.60 7.42 3.11
N TYR A 125 15.34 7.41 2.66
CA TYR A 125 14.28 6.57 3.18
C TYR A 125 14.02 5.32 2.32
N GLY A 126 14.88 5.04 1.32
CA GLY A 126 14.67 3.93 0.40
C GLY A 126 13.56 4.16 -0.63
N ILE A 127 13.01 5.37 -0.71
CA ILE A 127 12.03 5.79 -1.71
C ILE A 127 12.77 6.20 -2.97
N ILE A 128 12.81 5.32 -3.96
CA ILE A 128 13.66 5.55 -5.15
C ILE A 128 12.87 6.22 -6.26
N ASN A 129 11.62 5.87 -6.44
CA ASN A 129 10.77 6.53 -7.40
C ASN A 129 9.28 6.43 -7.02
N LEU A 130 8.63 7.61 -7.03
CA LEU A 130 7.18 7.76 -7.11
C LEU A 130 6.89 8.28 -8.52
N SER A 131 6.32 7.44 -9.36
CA SER A 131 6.14 7.74 -10.77
C SER A 131 4.92 8.62 -11.06
N ASN A 132 5.12 9.58 -11.96
CA ASN A 132 4.06 10.41 -12.53
C ASN A 132 3.38 9.73 -13.73
N VAL A 133 4.16 9.02 -14.55
CA VAL A 133 3.65 8.25 -15.69
C VAL A 133 3.33 6.83 -15.22
N VAL A 134 2.11 6.39 -15.51
CA VAL A 134 1.59 5.10 -15.06
C VAL A 134 2.53 3.96 -15.44
N ALA A 135 2.91 3.16 -14.45
CA ALA A 135 3.75 1.95 -14.54
C ALA A 135 5.23 2.14 -14.86
N THR A 136 5.73 3.33 -15.22
CA THR A 136 7.13 3.51 -15.65
C THR A 136 8.16 3.20 -14.55
N HIS A 137 7.78 3.25 -13.27
CA HIS A 137 8.63 2.86 -12.15
C HIS A 137 8.83 1.34 -12.04
N VAL A 138 7.94 0.54 -12.62
CA VAL A 138 8.00 -0.93 -12.51
C VAL A 138 9.25 -1.52 -13.21
N PRO A 139 9.56 -1.19 -14.49
CA PRO A 139 10.82 -1.65 -15.09
C PRO A 139 12.07 -1.06 -14.43
N GLN A 140 11.95 0.14 -13.82
CA GLN A 140 13.07 0.71 -13.06
C GLN A 140 13.35 -0.10 -11.79
N ALA A 141 12.30 -0.54 -11.08
CA ALA A 141 12.41 -1.45 -9.94
C ALA A 141 13.11 -2.76 -10.32
N VAL A 142 12.76 -3.31 -11.48
CA VAL A 142 13.40 -4.53 -12.00
C VAL A 142 14.89 -4.28 -12.34
N GLY A 143 15.22 -3.10 -12.88
CA GLY A 143 16.61 -2.68 -13.09
C GLY A 143 17.41 -2.58 -11.78
N ALA A 144 16.80 -2.04 -10.73
CA ALA A 144 17.40 -1.98 -9.39
C ALA A 144 17.62 -3.38 -8.79
N ALA A 145 16.64 -4.28 -8.94
CA ALA A 145 16.76 -5.67 -8.49
C ALA A 145 17.89 -6.41 -9.25
N LEU A 146 18.05 -6.16 -10.55
CA LEU A 146 19.17 -6.68 -11.34
C LEU A 146 20.50 -6.14 -10.80
N ALA A 147 20.59 -4.84 -10.53
CA ALA A 147 21.80 -4.23 -9.99
C ALA A 147 22.15 -4.79 -8.61
N ALA A 148 21.18 -4.96 -7.72
CA ALA A 148 21.37 -5.58 -6.40
C ALA A 148 21.95 -6.99 -6.53
N ARG A 149 21.38 -7.81 -7.41
CA ARG A 149 21.87 -9.16 -7.69
C ARG A 149 23.29 -9.18 -8.27
N MET A 150 23.59 -8.32 -9.25
CA MET A 150 24.93 -8.20 -9.84
C MET A 150 25.98 -7.78 -8.81
N GLN A 151 25.58 -7.02 -7.78
CA GLN A 151 26.42 -6.58 -6.68
C GLN A 151 26.43 -7.55 -5.49
N SER A 152 25.75 -8.69 -5.60
CA SER A 152 25.58 -9.67 -4.51
C SER A 152 25.05 -9.06 -3.22
N LYS A 153 24.14 -8.06 -3.33
CA LYS A 153 23.46 -7.43 -2.20
C LYS A 153 22.22 -8.23 -1.80
N ASP A 154 21.97 -8.32 -0.50
CA ASP A 154 20.75 -8.92 0.07
C ASP A 154 19.59 -7.90 0.11
N THR A 155 19.39 -7.19 -0.98
CA THR A 155 18.34 -6.17 -1.14
C THR A 155 17.18 -6.76 -1.92
N VAL A 156 15.98 -6.63 -1.38
CA VAL A 156 14.73 -6.88 -2.09
C VAL A 156 14.16 -5.55 -2.58
N VAL A 157 13.62 -5.56 -3.77
CA VAL A 157 12.93 -4.40 -4.34
C VAL A 157 11.43 -4.67 -4.38
N ILE A 158 10.63 -3.79 -3.83
CA ILE A 158 9.18 -3.85 -3.99
C ILE A 158 8.71 -2.72 -4.92
N THR A 159 7.77 -3.04 -5.81
CA THR A 159 7.13 -2.04 -6.65
C THR A 159 5.62 -2.13 -6.52
N HIS A 160 5.00 -1.01 -6.11
CA HIS A 160 3.56 -0.88 -5.93
C HIS A 160 2.93 -0.25 -7.17
N PHE A 161 1.77 -0.74 -7.55
CA PHE A 161 0.99 -0.19 -8.66
C PHE A 161 -0.49 -0.59 -8.55
N GLY A 162 -1.37 0.22 -9.12
CA GLY A 162 -2.80 -0.09 -9.16
C GLY A 162 -3.16 -1.11 -10.26
N ASP A 163 -4.36 -1.67 -10.18
CA ASP A 163 -4.90 -2.60 -11.19
C ASP A 163 -4.90 -2.00 -12.61
N GLY A 164 -5.15 -0.70 -12.75
CA GLY A 164 -5.06 0.00 -14.04
C GLY A 164 -3.66 -0.07 -14.67
N ALA A 165 -2.63 0.09 -13.86
CA ALA A 165 -1.25 0.02 -14.30
C ALA A 165 -0.87 -1.39 -14.79
N SER A 166 -1.51 -2.44 -14.25
CA SER A 166 -1.26 -3.83 -14.64
C SER A 166 -1.54 -4.13 -16.12
N SER A 167 -2.22 -3.22 -16.82
CA SER A 167 -2.52 -3.33 -18.26
C SER A 167 -1.48 -2.63 -19.15
N MET A 168 -0.48 -1.96 -18.56
CA MET A 168 0.58 -1.30 -19.31
C MET A 168 1.64 -2.30 -19.79
N GLY A 169 2.16 -2.09 -20.99
CA GLY A 169 3.23 -2.92 -21.56
C GLY A 169 4.46 -3.02 -20.66
N ASP A 170 4.85 -1.91 -20.04
CA ASP A 170 5.98 -1.81 -19.10
C ASP A 170 5.89 -2.85 -17.97
N VAL A 171 4.68 -3.10 -17.43
CA VAL A 171 4.47 -4.09 -16.36
C VAL A 171 4.67 -5.51 -16.89
N HIS A 172 4.13 -5.83 -18.07
CA HIS A 172 4.27 -7.14 -18.69
C HIS A 172 5.73 -7.47 -19.03
N GLU A 173 6.44 -6.51 -19.61
CA GLU A 173 7.86 -6.65 -19.95
C GLU A 173 8.72 -6.80 -18.69
N ALA A 174 8.47 -5.98 -17.66
CA ALA A 174 9.17 -6.01 -16.38
C ALA A 174 8.99 -7.37 -15.67
N MET A 175 7.76 -7.88 -15.58
CA MET A 175 7.46 -9.17 -14.97
C MET A 175 8.17 -10.31 -15.70
N ASN A 176 8.09 -10.34 -17.03
CA ASN A 176 8.76 -11.36 -17.84
C ASN A 176 10.30 -11.32 -17.64
N PHE A 177 10.89 -10.14 -17.71
CA PHE A 177 12.34 -9.98 -17.52
C PHE A 177 12.77 -10.41 -16.12
N ALA A 178 12.04 -9.98 -15.08
CA ALA A 178 12.34 -10.35 -13.71
C ALA A 178 12.26 -11.86 -13.46
N ALA A 179 11.25 -12.53 -14.04
CA ALA A 179 11.09 -13.97 -13.92
C ALA A 179 12.20 -14.75 -14.63
N VAL A 180 12.53 -14.38 -15.87
CA VAL A 180 13.63 -14.99 -16.65
C VAL A 180 14.95 -14.92 -15.88
N HIS A 181 15.21 -13.79 -15.24
CA HIS A 181 16.44 -13.55 -14.48
C HIS A 181 16.32 -13.89 -12.99
N LYS A 182 15.21 -14.41 -12.49
CA LYS A 182 14.97 -14.70 -11.06
C LYS A 182 15.39 -13.56 -10.14
N LEU A 183 14.96 -12.33 -10.46
CA LEU A 183 15.36 -11.13 -9.72
C LEU A 183 14.65 -11.03 -8.38
N PRO A 184 15.28 -10.42 -7.35
CA PRO A 184 14.71 -10.22 -6.03
C PRO A 184 13.73 -9.03 -6.03
N VAL A 185 12.60 -9.16 -6.72
CA VAL A 185 11.57 -8.12 -6.84
C VAL A 185 10.19 -8.67 -6.49
N ILE A 186 9.42 -7.87 -5.77
CA ILE A 186 8.02 -8.10 -5.46
C ILE A 186 7.18 -7.11 -6.27
N PHE A 187 6.30 -7.64 -7.09
CA PHE A 187 5.28 -6.86 -7.80
C PHE A 187 4.02 -6.82 -6.92
N PHE A 188 3.69 -5.66 -6.37
CA PHE A 188 2.56 -5.51 -5.45
C PHE A 188 1.46 -4.69 -6.12
N CYS A 189 0.37 -5.35 -6.50
CA CYS A 189 -0.78 -4.72 -7.14
C CYS A 189 -1.85 -4.38 -6.10
N GLU A 190 -2.14 -3.09 -5.92
CA GLU A 190 -3.27 -2.60 -5.13
C GLU A 190 -4.51 -2.54 -6.01
N ASN A 191 -5.28 -3.64 -6.04
CA ASN A 191 -6.48 -3.73 -6.86
C ASN A 191 -7.68 -3.12 -6.14
N ASN A 192 -8.04 -1.90 -6.52
CA ASN A 192 -9.22 -1.20 -6.02
C ASN A 192 -10.41 -1.26 -6.99
N LYS A 193 -10.37 -2.17 -7.96
CA LYS A 193 -11.42 -2.49 -8.95
C LYS A 193 -11.60 -1.46 -10.07
N TYR A 194 -10.87 -0.33 -10.05
CA TYR A 194 -11.06 0.76 -11.01
C TYR A 194 -9.76 1.38 -11.51
N ALA A 195 -9.58 1.36 -12.83
CA ALA A 195 -8.59 2.21 -13.51
C ALA A 195 -9.24 3.56 -13.80
N ILE A 196 -9.09 4.55 -12.90
CA ILE A 196 -9.86 5.81 -12.88
C ILE A 196 -11.36 5.50 -12.82
N SER A 197 -12.04 5.50 -13.97
CA SER A 197 -13.47 5.21 -14.14
C SER A 197 -13.77 3.87 -14.81
N VAL A 198 -12.74 3.13 -15.25
CA VAL A 198 -12.90 1.87 -15.97
C VAL A 198 -12.92 0.70 -14.97
N PRO A 199 -14.05 -0.03 -14.82
CA PRO A 199 -14.12 -1.16 -13.91
C PRO A 199 -13.29 -2.33 -14.43
N LEU A 200 -12.85 -3.19 -13.50
CA LEU A 200 -11.97 -4.32 -13.76
C LEU A 200 -12.47 -5.23 -14.90
N SER A 201 -13.78 -5.47 -14.96
CA SER A 201 -14.43 -6.28 -16.02
C SER A 201 -14.30 -5.73 -17.44
N LYS A 202 -14.00 -4.43 -17.59
CA LYS A 202 -13.71 -3.80 -18.88
C LYS A 202 -12.22 -3.63 -19.14
N GLN A 203 -11.39 -3.90 -18.12
CA GLN A 203 -9.95 -3.72 -18.21
C GLN A 203 -9.23 -5.03 -18.52
N MET A 204 -9.68 -6.17 -17.99
CA MET A 204 -9.04 -7.46 -18.19
C MET A 204 -10.04 -8.59 -18.31
N ALA A 205 -9.65 -9.63 -19.08
CA ALA A 205 -10.47 -10.81 -19.32
C ALA A 205 -10.28 -11.90 -18.24
N VAL A 206 -9.18 -11.85 -17.47
CA VAL A 206 -8.90 -12.77 -16.36
C VAL A 206 -9.54 -12.25 -15.08
N GLU A 207 -9.82 -13.14 -14.13
CA GLU A 207 -10.53 -12.81 -12.89
C GLU A 207 -9.66 -11.99 -11.92
N SER A 208 -8.34 -12.17 -11.98
CA SER A 208 -7.39 -11.47 -11.11
C SER A 208 -6.11 -11.08 -11.82
N VAL A 209 -5.45 -10.04 -11.32
CA VAL A 209 -4.11 -9.65 -11.77
C VAL A 209 -3.10 -10.74 -11.42
N ALA A 210 -3.24 -11.34 -10.23
CA ALA A 210 -2.36 -12.41 -9.75
C ALA A 210 -2.35 -13.63 -10.68
N SER A 211 -3.46 -13.95 -11.34
CA SER A 211 -3.56 -15.08 -12.28
C SER A 211 -2.62 -14.93 -13.49
N ARG A 212 -2.23 -13.70 -13.85
CA ARG A 212 -1.27 -13.42 -14.94
C ARG A 212 0.14 -13.92 -14.63
N ALA A 213 0.50 -14.07 -13.35
CA ALA A 213 1.82 -14.51 -12.91
C ALA A 213 2.21 -15.87 -13.49
N GLN A 214 1.25 -16.77 -13.68
CA GLN A 214 1.47 -18.08 -14.31
C GLN A 214 2.05 -17.94 -15.71
N GLY A 215 1.62 -16.95 -16.48
CA GLY A 215 2.13 -16.68 -17.82
C GLY A 215 3.60 -16.26 -17.87
N TYR A 216 4.14 -15.78 -16.74
CA TYR A 216 5.56 -15.38 -16.59
C TYR A 216 6.39 -16.43 -15.83
N GLY A 217 5.77 -17.52 -15.36
CA GLY A 217 6.47 -18.57 -14.61
C GLY A 217 6.90 -18.16 -13.21
N MET A 218 6.12 -17.28 -12.55
CA MET A 218 6.34 -16.85 -11.17
C MET A 218 5.07 -17.07 -10.33
N PRO A 219 5.15 -17.12 -8.99
CA PRO A 219 3.99 -17.19 -8.12
C PRO A 219 3.12 -15.94 -8.24
N GLY A 220 1.79 -16.14 -8.23
CA GLY A 220 0.77 -15.12 -8.08
C GLY A 220 -0.02 -15.40 -6.81
N ILE A 221 -0.12 -14.41 -5.92
CA ILE A 221 -0.80 -14.50 -4.64
C ILE A 221 -1.91 -13.46 -4.61
N GLU A 222 -3.14 -13.88 -4.32
CA GLU A 222 -4.23 -12.98 -4.00
C GLU A 222 -4.36 -12.86 -2.49
N VAL A 223 -4.46 -11.66 -1.96
CA VAL A 223 -4.62 -11.39 -0.54
C VAL A 223 -5.73 -10.38 -0.30
N ASP A 224 -6.42 -10.52 0.82
CA ASP A 224 -7.30 -9.46 1.31
C ASP A 224 -6.48 -8.25 1.73
N GLY A 225 -6.46 -7.22 0.90
CA GLY A 225 -5.72 -5.99 1.15
C GLY A 225 -6.27 -5.12 2.30
N CYS A 226 -7.43 -5.48 2.86
CA CYS A 226 -7.98 -4.85 4.06
C CYS A 226 -7.54 -5.57 5.35
N ASP A 227 -6.93 -6.76 5.25
CA ASP A 227 -6.35 -7.50 6.38
C ASP A 227 -4.83 -7.30 6.41
N ILE A 228 -4.37 -6.47 7.35
CA ILE A 228 -2.96 -6.09 7.44
C ILE A 228 -2.04 -7.27 7.76
N VAL A 229 -2.53 -8.26 8.53
CA VAL A 229 -1.77 -9.45 8.90
C VAL A 229 -1.57 -10.33 7.69
N ALA A 230 -2.63 -10.60 6.94
CA ALA A 230 -2.56 -11.37 5.70
C ALA A 230 -1.63 -10.73 4.66
N VAL A 231 -1.65 -9.40 4.53
CA VAL A 231 -0.74 -8.66 3.65
C VAL A 231 0.72 -8.80 4.10
N TYR A 232 0.96 -8.62 5.41
CA TYR A 232 2.31 -8.77 5.98
C TYR A 232 2.86 -10.18 5.75
N GLU A 233 2.09 -11.23 6.01
CA GLU A 233 2.48 -12.63 5.80
C GLU A 233 2.85 -12.90 4.34
N ALA A 234 1.95 -12.57 3.40
CA ALA A 234 2.16 -12.78 1.98
C ALA A 234 3.42 -12.03 1.47
N THR A 235 3.63 -10.80 1.96
CA THR A 235 4.79 -10.01 1.55
C THR A 235 6.08 -10.52 2.19
N THR A 236 6.03 -10.99 3.44
CA THR A 236 7.18 -11.62 4.12
C THR A 236 7.60 -12.90 3.41
N GLU A 237 6.66 -13.74 3.01
CA GLU A 237 6.95 -14.95 2.24
C GLU A 237 7.60 -14.61 0.89
N ALA A 238 7.04 -13.63 0.17
CA ALA A 238 7.60 -13.15 -1.08
C ALA A 238 9.01 -12.56 -0.93
N ALA A 239 9.26 -11.79 0.14
CA ALA A 239 10.57 -11.24 0.45
C ALA A 239 11.59 -12.34 0.76
N ASN A 240 11.21 -13.34 1.56
CA ASN A 240 12.05 -14.48 1.87
C ASN A 240 12.39 -15.31 0.63
N ARG A 241 11.41 -15.50 -0.26
CA ARG A 241 11.60 -16.15 -1.54
C ARG A 241 12.61 -15.39 -2.41
N ALA A 242 12.44 -14.07 -2.52
CA ALA A 242 13.31 -13.20 -3.30
C ALA A 242 14.77 -13.25 -2.79
N ARG A 243 14.98 -13.20 -1.46
CA ARG A 243 16.30 -13.29 -0.81
C ARG A 243 16.99 -14.62 -1.04
N LYS A 244 16.23 -15.73 -1.11
CA LYS A 244 16.76 -17.06 -1.43
C LYS A 244 17.18 -17.21 -2.91
N GLY A 245 16.88 -16.21 -3.76
CA GLY A 245 17.15 -16.28 -5.20
C GLY A 245 16.14 -17.11 -6.01
N ASP A 246 14.98 -17.41 -5.41
CA ASP A 246 13.91 -18.17 -6.06
C ASP A 246 13.08 -17.33 -7.05
N GLY A 247 13.42 -16.04 -7.19
CA GLY A 247 12.83 -15.13 -8.17
C GLY A 247 11.67 -14.29 -7.64
N PRO A 248 10.98 -13.58 -8.55
CA PRO A 248 9.95 -12.60 -8.19
C PRO A 248 8.64 -13.27 -7.76
N THR A 249 7.78 -12.47 -7.14
CA THR A 249 6.39 -12.83 -6.81
C THR A 249 5.47 -11.69 -7.19
N LEU A 250 4.31 -11.98 -7.75
CA LEU A 250 3.21 -11.03 -7.93
C LEU A 250 2.20 -11.20 -6.81
N ILE A 251 1.99 -10.16 -6.02
CA ILE A 251 0.94 -10.09 -4.99
C ILE A 251 -0.16 -9.16 -5.50
N GLU A 252 -1.39 -9.61 -5.48
CA GLU A 252 -2.57 -8.80 -5.69
C GLU A 252 -3.30 -8.62 -4.36
N ALA A 253 -3.23 -7.41 -3.81
CA ALA A 253 -3.97 -7.01 -2.63
C ALA A 253 -5.32 -6.40 -3.06
N ARG A 254 -6.42 -7.04 -2.71
CA ARG A 254 -7.78 -6.53 -2.97
C ARG A 254 -8.12 -5.47 -1.94
N VAL A 255 -8.10 -4.22 -2.35
CA VAL A 255 -8.34 -3.04 -1.53
C VAL A 255 -9.63 -2.32 -1.93
N GLU A 256 -10.04 -1.36 -1.13
CA GLU A 256 -11.20 -0.52 -1.42
C GLU A 256 -10.76 0.93 -1.69
N ARG A 257 -11.48 1.63 -2.56
CA ARG A 257 -11.29 3.06 -2.82
C ARG A 257 -12.58 3.81 -2.44
N TYR A 258 -12.53 4.63 -1.39
CA TYR A 258 -13.73 5.29 -0.84
C TYR A 258 -14.05 6.64 -1.49
N LEU A 259 -13.04 7.28 -2.06
CA LEU A 259 -13.16 8.58 -2.71
C LEU A 259 -12.97 8.45 -4.23
N PRO A 260 -13.32 9.48 -5.00
CA PRO A 260 -13.00 9.53 -6.42
C PRO A 260 -11.52 9.24 -6.71
N HIS A 261 -11.18 8.99 -7.97
CA HIS A 261 -9.79 8.70 -8.36
C HIS A 261 -8.81 9.78 -7.88
N THR A 262 -9.18 11.03 -8.12
CA THR A 262 -8.52 12.23 -7.59
C THR A 262 -9.57 13.25 -7.16
N SER A 263 -9.13 14.34 -6.54
CA SER A 263 -10.00 15.46 -6.14
C SER A 263 -10.75 16.13 -7.30
N ASP A 264 -10.31 15.92 -8.54
CA ASP A 264 -10.91 16.51 -9.76
C ASP A 264 -11.86 15.53 -10.47
N ASP A 265 -12.00 14.31 -9.97
CA ASP A 265 -12.85 13.26 -10.51
C ASP A 265 -14.25 13.28 -9.87
N ASP A 266 -15.25 12.85 -10.62
CA ASP A 266 -16.63 12.65 -10.16
C ASP A 266 -17.03 11.19 -10.33
N ASP A 267 -16.85 10.40 -9.27
CA ASP A 267 -17.14 8.97 -9.31
C ASP A 267 -18.63 8.62 -9.33
N THR A 268 -19.52 9.58 -9.10
CA THR A 268 -20.97 9.38 -9.24
C THR A 268 -21.39 9.06 -10.67
N LEU A 269 -20.52 9.36 -11.64
CA LEU A 269 -20.75 9.07 -13.07
C LEU A 269 -20.55 7.58 -13.43
N TYR A 270 -19.84 6.81 -12.58
CA TYR A 270 -19.48 5.42 -12.89
C TYR A 270 -19.57 4.45 -11.73
N ARG A 271 -19.86 4.93 -10.50
CA ARG A 271 -20.07 4.10 -9.30
C ARG A 271 -21.42 4.39 -8.68
N SER A 272 -22.12 3.35 -8.24
CA SER A 272 -23.36 3.52 -7.50
C SER A 272 -23.10 3.84 -6.03
N ARG A 273 -24.10 4.42 -5.35
CA ARG A 273 -24.05 4.66 -3.91
C ARG A 273 -23.99 3.35 -3.12
N GLU A 274 -24.74 2.36 -3.56
CA GLU A 274 -24.80 1.03 -2.95
C GLU A 274 -23.43 0.34 -3.00
N GLU A 275 -22.71 0.44 -4.11
CA GLU A 275 -21.35 -0.08 -4.25
C GLU A 275 -20.39 0.61 -3.27
N LEU A 276 -20.48 1.93 -3.15
CA LEU A 276 -19.64 2.70 -2.24
C LEU A 276 -19.95 2.39 -0.77
N GLU A 277 -21.23 2.22 -0.41
CA GLU A 277 -21.65 1.83 0.94
C GLU A 277 -21.16 0.41 1.27
N GLU A 278 -21.19 -0.51 0.30
CA GLU A 278 -20.69 -1.87 0.48
C GLU A 278 -19.16 -1.88 0.68
N SER A 279 -18.42 -1.10 -0.11
CA SER A 279 -16.97 -0.99 0.03
C SER A 279 -16.55 -0.45 1.41
N ARG A 280 -17.32 0.49 1.97
CA ARG A 280 -17.05 1.05 3.31
C ARG A 280 -17.26 0.07 4.47
N LYS A 281 -17.97 -1.03 4.26
CA LYS A 281 -18.09 -2.09 5.27
C LYS A 281 -16.78 -2.85 5.49
N ARG A 282 -15.87 -2.73 4.55
CA ARG A 282 -14.55 -3.37 4.58
C ARG A 282 -13.44 -2.36 4.92
N ASP A 283 -13.69 -1.47 5.87
CA ASP A 283 -12.70 -0.49 6.30
C ASP A 283 -11.52 -1.17 7.03
N PRO A 284 -10.30 -1.11 6.45
CA PRO A 284 -9.12 -1.74 7.03
C PRO A 284 -8.78 -1.21 8.43
N VAL A 285 -9.03 0.06 8.70
CA VAL A 285 -8.82 0.67 10.03
C VAL A 285 -9.75 0.01 11.04
N LYS A 286 -11.02 -0.16 10.69
CA LYS A 286 -12.00 -0.81 11.56
C LYS A 286 -11.69 -2.30 11.76
N ILE A 287 -11.29 -2.99 10.70
CA ILE A 287 -10.93 -4.42 10.77
C ILE A 287 -9.80 -4.63 11.79
N LEU A 288 -8.72 -3.84 11.70
CA LEU A 288 -7.61 -3.96 12.65
C LEU A 288 -8.00 -3.53 14.07
N ALA A 289 -8.80 -2.47 14.22
CA ALA A 289 -9.32 -2.05 15.54
C ALA A 289 -10.12 -3.18 16.20
N ASP A 290 -11.01 -3.83 15.46
CA ASP A 290 -11.82 -4.93 15.97
C ASP A 290 -10.96 -6.15 16.34
N GLN A 291 -9.90 -6.46 15.56
CA GLN A 291 -8.92 -7.51 15.89
C GLN A 291 -8.16 -7.19 17.18
N LEU A 292 -7.65 -5.96 17.32
CA LEU A 292 -6.93 -5.51 18.52
C LEU A 292 -7.81 -5.51 19.78
N ARG A 293 -9.10 -5.18 19.67
CA ARG A 293 -10.05 -5.29 20.78
C ARG A 293 -10.32 -6.74 21.19
N GLN A 294 -10.37 -7.67 20.22
CA GLN A 294 -10.59 -9.10 20.49
C GLN A 294 -9.44 -9.74 21.29
N ILE A 295 -8.23 -9.18 21.19
CA ILE A 295 -7.04 -9.64 21.93
C ILE A 295 -6.70 -8.74 23.12
N ASP A 296 -7.61 -7.86 23.53
CA ASP A 296 -7.45 -6.90 24.63
C ASP A 296 -6.24 -5.93 24.46
N ALA A 297 -5.76 -5.71 23.23
CA ALA A 297 -4.65 -4.81 22.93
C ALA A 297 -5.09 -3.36 22.67
N LEU A 298 -6.38 -3.10 22.43
CA LEU A 298 -6.97 -1.78 22.19
C LEU A 298 -8.21 -1.56 23.06
N SER A 299 -8.11 -0.68 24.04
CA SER A 299 -9.27 -0.17 24.79
C SER A 299 -9.88 1.07 24.11
N ASP A 300 -11.11 1.43 24.47
CA ASP A 300 -11.76 2.64 23.94
C ASP A 300 -10.98 3.91 24.32
N ASP A 301 -10.47 4.00 25.56
CA ASP A 301 -9.66 5.14 26.00
C ASP A 301 -8.36 5.26 25.20
N LEU A 302 -7.68 4.14 24.92
CA LEU A 302 -6.46 4.12 24.10
C LEU A 302 -6.75 4.48 22.64
N ASP A 303 -7.87 4.03 22.09
CA ASP A 303 -8.31 4.37 20.75
C ASP A 303 -8.58 5.87 20.61
N ASP A 304 -9.30 6.45 21.56
CA ASP A 304 -9.54 7.90 21.64
C ASP A 304 -8.23 8.70 21.76
N GLU A 305 -7.25 8.21 22.54
CA GLU A 305 -5.93 8.82 22.68
C GLU A 305 -5.18 8.80 21.34
N ILE A 306 -5.15 7.65 20.63
CA ILE A 306 -4.49 7.51 19.32
C ILE A 306 -5.09 8.48 18.30
N HIS A 307 -6.40 8.57 18.24
CA HIS A 307 -7.08 9.50 17.35
C HIS A 307 -6.80 10.96 17.70
N LYS A 308 -6.70 11.29 18.98
CA LYS A 308 -6.34 12.65 19.44
C LYS A 308 -4.92 13.00 19.10
N GLU A 309 -3.96 12.10 19.33
CA GLU A 309 -2.55 12.28 18.96
C GLU A 309 -2.40 12.51 17.46
N ALA A 310 -3.06 11.67 16.63
CA ALA A 310 -2.99 11.82 15.18
C ALA A 310 -3.54 13.18 14.71
N ARG A 311 -4.66 13.64 15.28
CA ARG A 311 -5.20 14.97 14.96
C ARG A 311 -4.23 16.08 15.35
N GLN A 312 -3.64 16.00 16.55
CA GLN A 312 -2.66 17.00 16.98
C GLN A 312 -1.45 17.06 16.05
N VAL A 313 -0.87 15.92 15.70
CA VAL A 313 0.29 15.83 14.78
C VAL A 313 -0.03 16.43 13.41
N VAL A 314 -1.22 16.15 12.89
CA VAL A 314 -1.66 16.67 11.57
C VAL A 314 -2.00 18.15 11.63
N ASP A 315 -2.52 18.65 12.75
CA ASP A 315 -2.83 20.08 12.94
C ASP A 315 -1.55 20.92 13.08
N GLU A 316 -0.51 20.36 13.68
CA GLU A 316 0.80 21.00 13.81
C GLU A 316 1.60 21.00 12.49
N ALA A 317 1.38 20.02 11.62
CA ALA A 317 2.05 19.89 10.32
C ALA A 317 1.48 20.84 9.26
#